data_8dcf48dfa02136868fe613d803f8403d
#
_entry.id   8dcf48dfa02136868fe613d803f8403d
#
_cell.length_a   1.000
_cell.length_b   1.000
_cell.length_c   1.000
_cell.angle_alpha   90.00
_cell.angle_beta   90.00
_cell.angle_gamma   90.00
#
_symmetry.space_group_name_H-M   'P 1'
#
loop_
_entity.id
_entity.type
_entity.pdbx_description
1 polymer ?
#
loop_
_entity_poly.entity_id
_entity_poly.type
_entity_poly.pdbx_seq_one_letter_code
_entity_poly.pdbx_strand_id
1 'polypeptide(L)'
;LEVSGHTILTFLLDKFIPAVIPPEPVSKLDKKLWKLIAKKHVNVYEECKKNITDDNELLYHRILMVTDFISGMTDSYAHDLYLILSGNEI
;
A
#
# COMPACT_ATOMS: atom_id res chain seq x y z
N LEU A 1 -18.52 6.75 17.40
CA LEU A 1 -18.80 6.04 16.18
C LEU A 1 -17.76 4.96 15.94
N GLU A 2 -18.21 3.75 15.80
CA GLU A 2 -17.30 2.63 15.63
C GLU A 2 -17.08 2.34 14.15
N VAL A 3 -15.82 2.14 13.77
CA VAL A 3 -15.48 1.85 12.39
C VAL A 3 -15.08 0.38 12.29
N SER A 4 -15.74 -0.37 11.43
CA SER A 4 -15.49 -1.79 11.31
C SER A 4 -14.16 -2.07 10.64
N GLY A 5 -13.61 -3.26 10.92
CA GLY A 5 -12.37 -3.69 10.27
C GLY A 5 -12.51 -3.77 8.76
N HIS A 6 -13.70 -4.15 8.29
CA HIS A 6 -13.96 -4.20 6.84
C HIS A 6 -13.88 -2.82 6.20
N THR A 7 -14.44 -1.81 6.86
CA THR A 7 -14.38 -0.43 6.36
C THR A 7 -12.94 0.07 6.30
N ILE A 8 -12.16 -0.20 7.34
CA ILE A 8 -10.76 0.20 7.39
C ILE A 8 -9.96 -0.47 6.28
N LEU A 9 -10.14 -1.79 6.14
CA LEU A 9 -9.40 -2.55 5.13
C LEU A 9 -9.71 -2.06 3.72
N THR A 10 -11.00 -1.88 3.42
CA THR A 10 -11.44 -1.41 2.11
C THR A 10 -10.85 -0.02 1.83
N PHE A 11 -10.90 0.87 2.82
CA PHE A 11 -10.36 2.21 2.67
C PHE A 11 -8.86 2.17 2.37
N LEU A 12 -8.11 1.36 3.10
CA LEU A 12 -6.66 1.30 2.90
C LEU A 12 -6.32 0.71 1.53
N LEU A 13 -7.02 -0.33 1.11
CA LEU A 13 -6.81 -0.89 -0.23
C LEU A 13 -7.11 0.14 -1.31
N ASP A 14 -8.21 0.90 -1.15
CA ASP A 14 -8.59 1.92 -2.12
C ASP A 14 -7.57 3.04 -2.21
N LYS A 15 -6.81 3.30 -1.14
CA LYS A 15 -5.76 4.32 -1.15
C LYS A 15 -4.46 3.81 -1.74
N PHE A 16 -4.02 2.62 -1.32
CA PHE A 16 -2.70 2.14 -1.67
C PHE A 16 -2.63 1.46 -3.03
N ILE A 17 -3.68 0.73 -3.45
CA ILE A 17 -3.62 0.02 -4.72
C ILE A 17 -3.40 0.97 -5.90
N PRO A 18 -4.21 2.06 -6.05
CA PRO A 18 -3.97 2.98 -7.17
C PRO A 18 -2.58 3.60 -7.17
N ALA A 19 -1.98 3.78 -6.00
CA ALA A 19 -0.66 4.39 -5.90
C ALA A 19 0.44 3.50 -6.46
N VAL A 20 0.22 2.17 -6.54
CA VAL A 20 1.23 1.23 -7.02
C VAL A 20 0.90 0.67 -8.41
N ILE A 21 -0.21 1.10 -9.04
CA ILE A 21 -0.51 0.68 -10.41
C ILE A 21 0.62 1.14 -11.35
N PRO A 22 1.04 2.43 -11.34
CA PRO A 22 2.22 2.79 -12.12
C PRO A 22 3.47 2.21 -11.48
N PRO A 23 4.51 1.89 -12.27
CA PRO A 23 5.74 1.31 -11.71
C PRO A 23 6.47 2.25 -10.76
N GLU A 24 6.23 3.55 -10.86
CA GLU A 24 6.84 4.55 -10.00
C GLU A 24 5.78 5.54 -9.54
N PRO A 25 5.92 6.12 -8.33
CA PRO A 25 4.94 7.10 -7.87
C PRO A 25 4.92 8.32 -8.79
N VAL A 26 3.71 8.78 -9.14
CA VAL A 26 3.53 9.87 -10.10
C VAL A 26 3.09 11.17 -9.44
N SER A 27 2.64 11.14 -8.20
CA SER A 27 2.17 12.34 -7.49
C SER A 27 2.81 12.42 -6.12
N LYS A 28 2.65 13.57 -5.45
CA LYS A 28 3.13 13.71 -4.08
C LYS A 28 2.44 12.74 -3.14
N LEU A 29 1.13 12.55 -3.34
CA LEU A 29 0.38 11.60 -2.53
C LEU A 29 0.90 10.19 -2.73
N ASP A 30 1.12 9.79 -3.98
CA ASP A 30 1.65 8.46 -4.27
C ASP A 30 3.01 8.25 -3.61
N LYS A 31 3.87 9.27 -3.64
CA LYS A 31 5.18 9.17 -3.00
C LYS A 31 5.05 8.97 -1.50
N LYS A 32 4.11 9.67 -0.87
CA LYS A 32 3.88 9.52 0.57
C LYS A 32 3.35 8.13 0.89
N LEU A 33 2.44 7.62 0.07
CA LEU A 33 1.88 6.29 0.29
C LEU A 33 2.95 5.21 0.14
N TRP A 34 3.80 5.32 -0.89
CA TRP A 34 4.91 4.39 -1.06
C TRP A 34 5.83 4.39 0.17
N LYS A 35 6.11 5.56 0.73
CA LYS A 35 6.98 5.67 1.90
C LYS A 35 6.37 5.02 3.14
N LEU A 36 5.05 4.96 3.21
CA LEU A 36 4.36 4.32 4.33
C LEU A 36 4.46 2.81 4.29
N ILE A 37 4.63 2.24 3.10
CA ILE A 37 4.74 0.77 2.98
C ILE A 37 6.02 0.32 3.66
N ALA A 38 5.90 -0.65 4.57
CA ALA A 38 7.05 -1.14 5.34
C ALA A 38 8.17 -1.60 4.41
N LYS A 39 9.40 -1.23 4.76
CA LYS A 39 10.57 -1.51 3.93
C LYS A 39 10.74 -2.97 3.59
N LYS A 40 10.37 -3.87 4.50
CA LYS A 40 10.52 -5.30 4.23
C LYS A 40 9.71 -5.74 3.03
N HIS A 41 8.53 -5.15 2.82
CA HIS A 41 7.70 -5.49 1.67
C HIS A 41 8.22 -4.85 0.39
N VAL A 42 8.70 -3.62 0.50
CA VAL A 42 9.32 -2.95 -0.65
C VAL A 42 10.57 -3.70 -1.10
N ASN A 43 11.36 -4.16 -0.16
CA ASN A 43 12.58 -4.91 -0.48
C ASN A 43 12.28 -6.21 -1.21
N VAL A 44 11.20 -6.92 -0.83
CA VAL A 44 10.80 -8.13 -1.54
C VAL A 44 10.46 -7.80 -3.00
N TYR A 45 9.72 -6.71 -3.21
CA TYR A 45 9.38 -6.28 -4.56
C TYR A 45 10.64 -5.91 -5.36
N GLU A 46 11.57 -5.18 -4.76
CA GLU A 46 12.80 -4.78 -5.44
C GLU A 46 13.63 -5.99 -5.85
N GLU A 47 13.64 -7.04 -5.04
CA GLU A 47 14.31 -8.28 -5.41
C GLU A 47 13.62 -8.95 -6.59
N CYS A 48 12.31 -8.95 -6.61
CA CYS A 48 11.56 -9.52 -7.74
C CYS A 48 11.86 -8.80 -9.04
N LYS A 49 12.03 -7.49 -8.98
CA LYS A 49 12.31 -6.68 -10.17
C LYS A 49 13.60 -7.09 -10.87
N LYS A 50 14.55 -7.66 -10.13
CA LYS A 50 15.84 -8.03 -10.72
C LYS A 50 15.72 -9.15 -11.75
N ASN A 51 14.69 -9.98 -11.63
CA ASN A 51 14.55 -11.17 -12.46
C ASN A 51 13.29 -11.19 -13.31
N ILE A 52 12.41 -10.19 -13.16
CA ILE A 52 11.13 -10.13 -13.84
C ILE A 52 11.14 -8.92 -14.77
N THR A 53 10.83 -9.14 -16.04
CA THR A 53 10.78 -8.06 -17.02
C THR A 53 9.36 -7.81 -17.53
N ASP A 54 8.44 -8.74 -17.32
CA ASP A 54 7.05 -8.57 -17.76
C ASP A 54 6.33 -7.55 -16.90
N ASP A 55 5.75 -6.52 -17.53
CA ASP A 55 5.09 -5.43 -16.81
C ASP A 55 3.88 -5.91 -16.01
N ASN A 56 3.12 -6.84 -16.54
CA ASN A 56 1.95 -7.36 -15.83
C ASN A 56 2.35 -8.16 -14.60
N GLU A 57 3.43 -8.91 -14.71
CA GLU A 57 3.94 -9.67 -13.59
C GLU A 57 4.49 -8.75 -12.51
N LEU A 58 5.17 -7.67 -12.91
CA LEU A 58 5.65 -6.67 -11.95
C LEU A 58 4.48 -5.97 -11.26
N LEU A 59 3.41 -5.67 -11.99
CA LEU A 59 2.21 -5.10 -11.40
C LEU A 59 1.62 -6.03 -10.35
N TYR A 60 1.55 -7.33 -10.66
CA TYR A 60 1.08 -8.31 -9.70
C TYR A 60 1.88 -8.24 -8.40
N HIS A 61 3.21 -8.15 -8.52
CA HIS A 61 4.06 -8.10 -7.34
C HIS A 61 3.90 -6.79 -6.56
N ARG A 62 3.60 -5.68 -7.24
CA ARG A 62 3.32 -4.43 -6.53
C ARG A 62 2.01 -4.51 -5.76
N ILE A 63 1.00 -5.12 -6.35
CA ILE A 63 -0.28 -5.32 -5.65
C ILE A 63 -0.07 -6.26 -4.47
N LEU A 64 0.71 -7.32 -4.65
CA LEU A 64 1.04 -8.24 -3.57
C LEU A 64 1.77 -7.54 -2.43
N MET A 65 2.69 -6.64 -2.77
CA MET A 65 3.40 -5.83 -1.79
C MET A 65 2.42 -5.06 -0.90
N VAL A 66 1.42 -4.42 -1.52
CA VAL A 66 0.40 -3.68 -0.78
C VAL A 66 -0.46 -4.60 0.07
N THR A 67 -0.93 -5.71 -0.49
CA THR A 67 -1.79 -6.61 0.27
C THR A 67 -1.06 -7.25 1.45
N ASP A 68 0.22 -7.59 1.26
CA ASP A 68 1.02 -8.12 2.36
C ASP A 68 1.23 -7.08 3.46
N PHE A 69 1.49 -5.83 3.05
CA PHE A 69 1.66 -4.74 4.00
C PHE A 69 0.39 -4.54 4.83
N ILE A 70 -0.76 -4.45 4.17
CA ILE A 70 -2.02 -4.18 4.86
C ILE A 70 -2.45 -5.37 5.73
N SER A 71 -2.31 -6.59 5.20
CA SER A 71 -2.73 -7.78 5.96
C SER A 71 -1.84 -8.06 7.16
N GLY A 72 -0.63 -7.51 7.17
CA GLY A 72 0.29 -7.68 8.29
C GLY A 72 0.13 -6.63 9.39
N MET A 73 -0.78 -5.67 9.21
CA MET A 73 -0.97 -4.62 10.22
C MET A 73 -1.69 -5.15 11.45
N THR A 74 -1.33 -4.58 12.62
CA THR A 74 -2.16 -4.77 13.81
C THR A 74 -3.43 -3.93 13.64
N ASP A 75 -4.46 -4.29 14.41
CA ASP A 75 -5.72 -3.52 14.39
C ASP A 75 -5.48 -2.07 14.78
N SER A 76 -4.65 -1.83 15.80
CA SER A 76 -4.31 -0.47 16.23
C SER A 76 -3.66 0.34 15.14
N TYR A 77 -2.66 -0.26 14.49
CA TYR A 77 -1.93 0.46 13.45
C TYR A 77 -2.84 0.79 12.27
N ALA A 78 -3.65 -0.18 11.86
CA ALA A 78 -4.57 0.03 10.73
C ALA A 78 -5.58 1.13 11.06
N HIS A 79 -6.10 1.13 12.29
CA HIS A 79 -7.05 2.15 12.73
C HIS A 79 -6.40 3.54 12.72
N ASP A 80 -5.19 3.65 13.26
CA ASP A 80 -4.48 4.92 13.31
C ASP A 80 -4.20 5.43 11.90
N LEU A 81 -3.75 4.56 11.01
CA LEU A 81 -3.46 4.94 9.63
C LEU A 81 -4.74 5.37 8.91
N TYR A 82 -5.83 4.65 9.16
CA TYR A 82 -7.12 5.04 8.60
C TYR A 82 -7.51 6.46 9.03
N LEU A 83 -7.34 6.78 10.30
CA LEU A 83 -7.67 8.11 10.81
C LEU A 83 -6.80 9.18 10.16
N ILE A 84 -5.51 8.91 10.02
CA ILE A 84 -4.59 9.87 9.42
C ILE A 84 -4.97 10.13 7.95
N LEU A 85 -5.21 9.06 7.19
CA LEU A 85 -5.44 9.19 5.76
C LEU A 85 -6.85 9.69 5.43
N SER A 86 -7.84 9.38 6.28
CA SER A 86 -9.22 9.78 6.02
C SER A 86 -9.56 11.14 6.58
N GLY A 87 -8.92 11.53 7.67
CA GLY A 87 -9.27 12.76 8.37
C GLY A 87 -8.44 13.97 8.00
N ASN A 88 -7.32 13.77 7.35
CA ASN A 88 -6.41 14.86 7.03
C ASN A 88 -5.98 14.80 5.59
N GLU A 89 -5.74 15.97 5.04
CA GLU A 89 -5.10 16.06 3.75
C GLU A 89 -3.62 15.74 3.90
N ILE A 90 -3.16 15.00 2.97
CA ILE A 90 -1.77 14.58 2.97
C ILE A 90 -0.96 15.43 2.01
#